data_b8ad1a460eac62b3f672c53636e3c9b8
#
_entry.id   b8ad1a460eac62b3f672c53636e3c9b8
#
_cell.length_a   1.000
_cell.length_b   1.000
_cell.length_c   1.000
_cell.angle_alpha   90.00
_cell.angle_beta   90.00
_cell.angle_gamma   90.00
#
_symmetry.space_group_name_H-M   'P 1'
#
loop_
_entity.id
_entity.type
_entity.pdbx_description
1 polymer ?
#
loop_
_entity_poly.entity_id
_entity_poly.type
_entity_poly.pdbx_seq_one_letter_code
_entity_poly.pdbx_strand_id
1 'polypeptide(L)'
;GRMMVNAGRSRSLGVEAALRGSAVDNRLSWAVSYALTDAKFTEYNETGSEGQTVSYEGCRVPFVPNHTFSARADLRLPFGTAGTRAVLLGADVTAQGRIYWDEANTASQPFYALLGLHAGLQWGKASLRLWCRNVTNTRYATFAFSSSASGSEQWFAQRGNPIQAGFDIRLRL
;
A
#
# COMPACT_ATOMS: atom_id res chain seq x y z
N GLY A 1 10.37 7.57 -27.18
CA GLY A 1 9.27 8.42 -26.67
C GLY A 1 8.11 7.54 -26.24
N ARG A 2 7.45 7.87 -25.15
CA ARG A 2 6.19 7.19 -24.77
C ARG A 2 5.06 7.71 -25.64
N MET A 3 4.35 6.82 -26.28
CA MET A 3 3.16 7.13 -27.07
C MET A 3 1.96 6.65 -26.27
N MET A 4 0.95 7.49 -26.09
CA MET A 4 -0.36 7.03 -25.60
C MET A 4 -1.08 6.36 -26.76
N VAL A 5 -1.39 5.10 -26.62
CA VAL A 5 -2.25 4.36 -27.52
C VAL A 5 -3.55 4.02 -26.80
N ASN A 6 -4.66 4.00 -27.51
CA ASN A 6 -5.91 3.49 -26.97
C ASN A 6 -5.75 1.99 -26.74
N ALA A 7 -5.54 1.60 -25.49
CA ALA A 7 -5.77 0.22 -25.07
C ALA A 7 -7.25 -0.10 -25.33
N GLY A 8 -7.57 -1.25 -25.86
CA GLY A 8 -8.92 -1.67 -26.18
C GLY A 8 -9.93 -1.52 -25.04
N ARG A 9 -10.54 -2.59 -24.59
CA ARG A 9 -11.54 -2.58 -23.50
C ARG A 9 -11.01 -3.29 -22.27
N SER A 10 -11.35 -2.79 -21.10
CA SER A 10 -11.08 -3.48 -19.84
C SER A 10 -12.34 -3.51 -18.97
N ARG A 11 -12.41 -4.51 -18.10
CA ARG A 11 -13.47 -4.64 -17.09
C ARG A 11 -12.81 -4.70 -15.72
N SER A 12 -13.32 -3.91 -14.78
CA SER A 12 -12.94 -3.96 -13.39
C SER A 12 -14.16 -4.25 -12.52
N LEU A 13 -14.09 -5.29 -11.71
CA LEU A 13 -15.09 -5.66 -10.72
C LEU A 13 -14.40 -5.76 -9.36
N GLY A 14 -15.09 -5.36 -8.30
CA GLY A 14 -14.50 -5.40 -6.99
C GLY A 14 -15.52 -5.42 -5.86
N VAL A 15 -15.03 -5.76 -4.68
CA VAL A 15 -15.79 -5.68 -3.43
C VAL A 15 -14.91 -4.99 -2.40
N GLU A 16 -15.49 -4.04 -1.69
CA GLU A 16 -14.83 -3.32 -0.61
C GLU A 16 -15.60 -3.47 0.68
N ALA A 17 -14.88 -3.66 1.79
CA ALA A 17 -15.43 -3.70 3.12
C ALA A 17 -14.56 -2.86 4.06
N ALA A 18 -15.18 -2.05 4.91
CA ALA A 18 -14.50 -1.28 5.93
C ALA A 18 -15.29 -1.33 7.24
N LEU A 19 -14.57 -1.59 8.33
CA LEU A 19 -15.10 -1.63 9.68
C LEU A 19 -14.23 -0.73 10.57
N ARG A 20 -14.88 -0.03 11.47
CA ARG A 20 -14.21 0.77 12.49
C ARG A 20 -14.99 0.70 13.80
N GLY A 21 -14.28 0.82 14.89
CA GLY A 21 -14.92 0.79 16.19
C GLY A 21 -14.02 1.28 17.29
N SER A 22 -14.60 1.32 18.48
CA SER A 22 -13.89 1.56 19.72
C SER A 22 -14.31 0.54 20.77
N ALA A 23 -13.43 0.25 21.72
CA ALA A 23 -13.63 -0.66 22.81
C ALA A 23 -12.94 -0.15 24.08
N VAL A 24 -13.18 -0.82 25.22
CA VAL A 24 -12.54 -0.52 26.51
C VAL A 24 -12.75 0.96 26.89
N ASP A 25 -13.99 1.40 26.99
CA ASP A 25 -14.38 2.78 27.30
C ASP A 25 -13.70 3.81 26.38
N ASN A 26 -13.71 3.55 25.08
CA ASN A 26 -13.06 4.37 24.05
C ASN A 26 -11.52 4.52 24.20
N ARG A 27 -10.89 3.64 24.97
CA ARG A 27 -9.42 3.62 25.07
C ARG A 27 -8.75 2.94 23.89
N LEU A 28 -9.41 1.96 23.29
CA LEU A 28 -8.95 1.29 22.08
C LEU A 28 -9.81 1.76 20.90
N SER A 29 -9.18 2.34 19.89
CA SER A 29 -9.81 2.59 18.59
C SER A 29 -9.18 1.71 17.52
N TRP A 30 -9.99 1.20 16.60
CA TRP A 30 -9.51 0.33 15.55
C TRP A 30 -10.26 0.58 14.24
N ALA A 31 -9.59 0.31 13.15
CA ALA A 31 -10.17 0.32 11.81
C ALA A 31 -9.53 -0.80 10.98
N VAL A 32 -10.33 -1.45 10.15
CA VAL A 32 -9.91 -2.48 9.21
C VAL A 32 -10.58 -2.21 7.89
N SER A 33 -9.86 -2.30 6.80
CA SER A 33 -10.42 -2.25 5.45
C SER A 33 -9.79 -3.31 4.56
N TYR A 34 -10.61 -3.82 3.65
CA TYR A 34 -10.20 -4.79 2.65
C TYR A 34 -10.90 -4.49 1.34
N ALA A 35 -10.16 -4.56 0.24
CA ALA A 35 -10.72 -4.51 -1.09
C ALA A 35 -10.16 -5.64 -1.96
N LEU A 36 -11.03 -6.23 -2.74
CA LEU A 36 -10.73 -7.19 -3.80
C LEU A 36 -11.05 -6.53 -5.14
N THR A 37 -10.10 -6.56 -6.08
CA THR A 37 -10.29 -5.99 -7.41
C THR A 37 -9.87 -7.00 -8.48
N ASP A 38 -10.78 -7.34 -9.37
CA ASP A 38 -10.51 -8.12 -10.59
C ASP A 38 -10.62 -7.21 -11.81
N ALA A 39 -9.48 -6.67 -12.24
CA ALA A 39 -9.35 -5.80 -13.40
C ALA A 39 -8.60 -6.54 -14.52
N LYS A 40 -9.27 -6.74 -15.67
CA LYS A 40 -8.73 -7.48 -16.80
C LYS A 40 -9.06 -6.78 -18.12
N PHE A 41 -8.18 -6.95 -19.09
CA PHE A 41 -8.49 -6.59 -20.46
C PHE A 41 -9.54 -7.55 -21.03
N THR A 42 -10.58 -6.99 -21.63
CA THR A 42 -11.59 -7.73 -22.40
C THR A 42 -11.32 -7.69 -23.89
N GLU A 43 -10.53 -6.69 -24.33
CA GLU A 43 -10.10 -6.53 -25.71
C GLU A 43 -8.85 -5.64 -25.70
N TYR A 44 -7.69 -6.20 -25.97
CA TYR A 44 -6.47 -5.43 -26.16
C TYR A 44 -5.51 -6.18 -27.06
N ASN A 45 -5.27 -5.60 -28.24
CA ASN A 45 -4.36 -6.14 -29.23
C ASN A 45 -3.28 -5.09 -29.55
N GLU A 46 -2.03 -5.51 -29.50
CA GLU A 46 -0.89 -4.69 -29.88
C GLU A 46 -0.25 -5.26 -31.14
N THR A 47 -0.03 -4.40 -32.14
CA THR A 47 0.66 -4.79 -33.37
C THR A 47 2.10 -4.33 -33.27
N GLY A 48 3.02 -5.27 -33.22
CA GLY A 48 4.46 -4.99 -33.21
C GLY A 48 4.95 -4.44 -34.56
N SER A 49 6.18 -3.96 -34.58
CA SER A 49 6.83 -3.35 -35.75
C SER A 49 6.94 -4.28 -36.96
N GLU A 50 6.88 -5.59 -36.74
CA GLU A 50 6.93 -6.63 -37.80
C GLU A 50 5.54 -7.09 -38.26
N GLY A 51 4.47 -6.40 -37.85
CA GLY A 51 3.10 -6.72 -38.21
C GLY A 51 2.47 -7.89 -37.42
N GLN A 52 3.16 -8.40 -36.44
CA GLN A 52 2.61 -9.43 -35.53
C GLN A 52 1.63 -8.77 -34.56
N THR A 53 0.47 -9.36 -34.38
CA THR A 53 -0.54 -8.92 -33.42
C THR A 53 -0.50 -9.83 -32.19
N VAL A 54 -0.25 -9.25 -31.02
CA VAL A 54 -0.29 -9.92 -29.73
C VAL A 54 -1.58 -9.51 -29.00
N SER A 55 -2.33 -10.49 -28.51
CA SER A 55 -3.53 -10.24 -27.71
C SER A 55 -3.23 -10.37 -26.24
N TYR A 56 -3.66 -9.39 -25.46
CA TYR A 56 -3.58 -9.36 -23.99
C TYR A 56 -4.96 -9.60 -23.34
N GLU A 57 -5.92 -10.12 -24.08
CA GLU A 57 -7.24 -10.46 -23.57
C GLU A 57 -7.13 -11.44 -22.39
N GLY A 58 -7.84 -11.16 -21.30
CA GLY A 58 -7.76 -11.94 -20.07
C GLY A 58 -6.58 -11.59 -19.14
N CYS A 59 -5.55 -10.89 -19.63
CA CYS A 59 -4.48 -10.38 -18.81
C CYS A 59 -5.00 -9.32 -17.83
N ARG A 60 -4.35 -9.23 -16.65
CA ARG A 60 -4.68 -8.22 -15.64
C ARG A 60 -4.19 -6.85 -16.07
N VAL A 61 -4.99 -5.84 -15.78
CA VAL A 61 -4.62 -4.44 -16.00
C VAL A 61 -3.40 -4.12 -15.11
N PRO A 62 -2.31 -3.58 -15.68
CA PRO A 62 -1.12 -3.20 -14.93
C PRO A 62 -1.41 -2.19 -13.82
N PHE A 63 -0.58 -2.19 -12.78
CA PHE A 63 -0.63 -1.26 -11.65
C PHE A 63 -1.88 -1.37 -10.76
N VAL A 64 -2.72 -2.38 -10.97
CA VAL A 64 -3.90 -2.64 -10.14
C VAL A 64 -3.62 -3.84 -9.23
N PRO A 65 -3.49 -3.63 -7.90
CA PRO A 65 -3.38 -4.73 -6.96
C PRO A 65 -4.69 -5.51 -6.90
N ASN A 66 -4.61 -6.84 -6.92
CA ASN A 66 -5.81 -7.69 -6.82
C ASN A 66 -6.43 -7.69 -5.41
N HIS A 67 -5.65 -7.39 -4.39
CA HIS A 67 -6.10 -7.26 -3.02
C HIS A 67 -5.42 -6.06 -2.37
N THR A 68 -6.17 -5.33 -1.56
CA THR A 68 -5.61 -4.35 -0.63
C THR A 68 -6.18 -4.57 0.75
N PHE A 69 -5.35 -4.49 1.76
CA PHE A 69 -5.74 -4.61 3.15
C PHE A 69 -5.09 -3.52 3.97
N SER A 70 -5.84 -2.93 4.89
CA SER A 70 -5.27 -2.11 5.94
C SER A 70 -5.96 -2.38 7.27
N ALA A 71 -5.18 -2.38 8.34
CA ALA A 71 -5.68 -2.43 9.69
C ALA A 71 -4.88 -1.48 10.57
N ARG A 72 -5.55 -0.84 11.51
CA ARG A 72 -4.96 0.05 12.49
C ARG A 72 -5.62 -0.14 13.83
N ALA A 73 -4.82 -0.11 14.90
CA ALA A 73 -5.29 -0.07 16.27
C ALA A 73 -4.48 0.95 17.07
N ASP A 74 -5.17 1.78 17.85
CA ASP A 74 -4.59 2.79 18.73
C ASP A 74 -5.17 2.61 20.15
N LEU A 75 -4.29 2.43 21.12
CA LEU A 75 -4.63 2.27 22.53
C LEU A 75 -4.16 3.48 23.32
N ARG A 76 -5.07 4.07 24.09
CA ARG A 76 -4.82 5.18 24.99
C ARG A 76 -5.01 4.72 26.43
N LEU A 77 -3.94 4.71 27.21
CA LEU A 77 -3.92 4.32 28.62
C LEU A 77 -3.74 5.56 29.50
N PRO A 78 -4.83 6.16 29.98
CA PRO A 78 -4.74 7.31 30.90
C PRO A 78 -4.15 6.87 32.23
N PHE A 79 -3.36 7.76 32.84
CA PHE A 79 -2.81 7.57 34.18
C PHE A 79 -2.79 8.89 34.97
N GLY A 80 -2.68 8.77 36.31
CA GLY A 80 -2.75 9.91 37.20
C GLY A 80 -4.17 10.41 37.47
N THR A 81 -4.32 11.33 38.39
CA THR A 81 -5.61 11.76 38.95
C THR A 81 -6.44 12.67 38.06
N ALA A 82 -5.85 13.34 37.07
CA ALA A 82 -6.54 14.34 36.24
C ALA A 82 -6.83 13.90 34.80
N GLY A 83 -6.53 12.64 34.43
CA GLY A 83 -6.74 12.16 33.05
C GLY A 83 -5.95 12.90 31.95
N THR A 84 -5.11 13.88 32.34
CA THR A 84 -4.31 14.69 31.42
C THR A 84 -3.04 14.01 30.93
N ARG A 85 -2.73 12.84 31.50
CA ARG A 85 -1.57 12.02 31.15
C ARG A 85 -2.02 10.70 30.55
N ALA A 86 -1.36 10.26 29.52
CA ALA A 86 -1.66 8.98 28.89
C ALA A 86 -0.44 8.39 28.21
N VAL A 87 -0.33 7.06 28.25
CA VAL A 87 0.50 6.27 27.33
C VAL A 87 -0.33 6.01 26.07
N LEU A 88 0.27 6.21 24.92
CA LEU A 88 -0.32 5.97 23.60
C LEU A 88 0.48 4.83 22.96
N LEU A 89 -0.19 3.79 22.53
CA LEU A 89 0.39 2.68 21.80
C LEU A 89 -0.43 2.48 20.52
N GLY A 90 0.23 2.14 19.44
CA GLY A 90 -0.51 1.80 18.24
C GLY A 90 0.31 1.00 17.25
N ALA A 91 -0.43 0.30 16.42
CA ALA A 91 0.09 -0.50 15.33
C ALA A 91 -0.78 -0.29 14.09
N ASP A 92 -0.14 -0.31 12.93
CA ASP A 92 -0.82 -0.32 11.65
C ASP A 92 -0.18 -1.35 10.72
N VAL A 93 -1.00 -1.95 9.91
CA VAL A 93 -0.59 -2.89 8.86
C VAL A 93 -1.23 -2.45 7.55
N THR A 94 -0.44 -2.41 6.48
CA THR A 94 -0.93 -2.29 5.12
C THR A 94 -0.39 -3.46 4.30
N ALA A 95 -1.24 -4.06 3.48
CA ALA A 95 -0.82 -5.16 2.62
C ALA A 95 -1.42 -4.99 1.23
N GLN A 96 -0.65 -5.40 0.23
CA GLN A 96 -1.07 -5.42 -1.17
C GLN A 96 -0.84 -6.79 -1.78
N GLY A 97 -1.82 -7.26 -2.52
CA GLY A 97 -1.72 -8.45 -3.35
C GLY A 97 -0.81 -8.22 -4.55
N ARG A 98 -0.78 -9.19 -5.43
CA ARG A 98 0.08 -9.10 -6.62
C ARG A 98 -0.32 -7.92 -7.51
N ILE A 99 0.69 -7.21 -7.99
CA ILE A 99 0.58 -6.10 -8.97
C ILE A 99 1.43 -6.49 -10.17
N TYR A 100 0.87 -6.43 -11.36
CA TYR A 100 1.62 -6.58 -12.61
C TYR A 100 2.09 -5.24 -13.13
N TRP A 101 3.25 -5.23 -13.80
CA TRP A 101 3.88 -4.01 -14.27
C TRP A 101 3.73 -3.80 -15.78
N ASP A 102 3.32 -4.84 -16.50
CA ASP A 102 3.17 -4.89 -17.94
C ASP A 102 1.84 -5.55 -18.35
N GLU A 103 1.43 -5.28 -19.57
CA GLU A 103 0.18 -5.77 -20.16
C GLU A 103 0.18 -7.29 -20.36
N ALA A 104 1.36 -7.87 -20.64
CA ALA A 104 1.56 -9.31 -20.79
C ALA A 104 1.58 -10.06 -19.45
N ASN A 105 1.60 -9.34 -18.35
CA ASN A 105 1.72 -9.90 -16.98
C ASN A 105 3.00 -10.74 -16.75
N THR A 106 4.09 -10.38 -17.42
CA THR A 106 5.38 -11.09 -17.29
C THR A 106 6.15 -10.66 -16.05
N ALA A 107 6.04 -9.39 -15.67
CA ALA A 107 6.69 -8.84 -14.50
C ALA A 107 5.67 -8.46 -13.43
N SER A 108 5.96 -8.76 -12.18
CA SER A 108 5.04 -8.47 -11.08
C SER A 108 5.75 -8.24 -9.75
N GLN A 109 5.12 -7.45 -8.88
CA GLN A 109 5.39 -7.41 -7.45
C GLN A 109 4.49 -8.46 -6.79
N PRO A 110 5.05 -9.48 -6.11
CA PRO A 110 4.24 -10.40 -5.33
C PRO A 110 3.62 -9.72 -4.10
N PHE A 111 2.72 -10.42 -3.40
CA PHE A 111 2.15 -9.94 -2.15
C PHE A 111 3.22 -9.44 -1.19
N TYR A 112 2.94 -8.31 -0.53
CA TYR A 112 3.75 -7.81 0.57
C TYR A 112 2.89 -7.13 1.63
N ALA A 113 3.41 -7.06 2.85
CA ALA A 113 2.80 -6.36 3.97
C ALA A 113 3.84 -5.49 4.69
N LEU A 114 3.39 -4.33 5.16
CA LEU A 114 4.18 -3.37 5.90
C LEU A 114 3.55 -3.19 7.28
N LEU A 115 4.37 -3.33 8.33
CA LEU A 115 3.96 -3.11 9.71
C LEU A 115 4.55 -1.79 10.20
N GLY A 116 3.69 -0.95 10.75
CA GLY A 116 4.05 0.26 11.49
C GLY A 116 3.73 0.10 12.97
N LEU A 117 4.59 0.64 13.84
CA LEU A 117 4.39 0.69 15.28
C LEU A 117 4.63 2.10 15.78
N HIS A 118 3.89 2.51 16.81
CA HIS A 118 4.19 3.74 17.49
C HIS A 118 3.86 3.65 18.99
N ALA A 119 4.62 4.39 19.78
CA ALA A 119 4.41 4.56 21.20
C ALA A 119 4.57 6.03 21.55
N GLY A 120 3.83 6.53 22.54
CA GLY A 120 3.90 7.93 22.92
C GLY A 120 3.49 8.18 24.37
N LEU A 121 3.85 9.35 24.83
CA LEU A 121 3.45 9.90 26.12
C LEU A 121 2.74 11.22 25.90
N GLN A 122 1.59 11.37 26.51
CA GLN A 122 0.88 12.65 26.62
C GLN A 122 1.00 13.14 28.05
N TRP A 123 1.36 14.41 28.21
CA TRP A 123 1.48 15.07 29.51
C TRP A 123 0.93 16.48 29.43
N GLY A 124 -0.32 16.67 29.87
CA GLY A 124 -0.99 17.95 29.74
C GLY A 124 -1.08 18.41 28.29
N LYS A 125 -0.46 19.57 28.01
CA LYS A 125 -0.40 20.17 26.67
C LYS A 125 0.76 19.64 25.80
N ALA A 126 1.67 18.83 26.36
CA ALA A 126 2.80 18.24 25.63
C ALA A 126 2.54 16.80 25.26
N SER A 127 3.06 16.37 24.12
CA SER A 127 3.13 14.95 23.77
C SER A 127 4.41 14.64 23.02
N LEU A 128 4.95 13.45 23.30
CA LEU A 128 6.06 12.84 22.58
C LEU A 128 5.55 11.55 21.94
N ARG A 129 5.85 11.33 20.68
CA ARG A 129 5.53 10.09 19.95
C ARG A 129 6.77 9.57 19.25
N LEU A 130 7.11 8.33 19.50
CA LEU A 130 8.10 7.57 18.75
C LEU A 130 7.35 6.71 17.73
N TRP A 131 7.87 6.58 16.54
CA TRP A 131 7.27 5.74 15.49
C TRP A 131 8.33 4.98 14.71
N CYS A 132 7.93 3.82 14.22
CA CYS A 132 8.71 2.99 13.31
C CYS A 132 7.80 2.48 12.20
N ARG A 133 8.17 2.72 10.93
CA ARG A 133 7.48 2.24 9.73
C ARG A 133 8.26 1.10 9.11
N ASN A 134 7.54 0.18 8.48
CA ASN A 134 8.15 -1.00 7.86
C ASN A 134 9.09 -1.73 8.83
N VAL A 135 8.59 -2.04 10.02
CA VAL A 135 9.36 -2.66 11.14
C VAL A 135 10.01 -3.97 10.71
N THR A 136 9.35 -4.72 9.84
CA THR A 136 9.85 -5.98 9.28
C THR A 136 10.93 -5.80 8.23
N ASN A 137 11.21 -4.54 7.83
CA ASN A 137 12.11 -4.20 6.72
C ASN A 137 11.80 -4.98 5.43
N THR A 138 10.51 -5.14 5.15
CA THR A 138 10.02 -5.81 3.94
C THR A 138 10.51 -5.06 2.70
N ARG A 139 11.09 -5.80 1.77
CA ARG A 139 11.54 -5.26 0.48
C ARG A 139 10.41 -5.40 -0.54
N TYR A 140 10.08 -4.33 -1.21
CA TYR A 140 9.02 -4.27 -2.23
C TYR A 140 9.36 -3.23 -3.28
N ALA A 141 8.75 -3.36 -4.47
CA ALA A 141 8.80 -2.34 -5.50
C ALA A 141 7.51 -1.52 -5.46
N THR A 142 7.64 -0.20 -5.63
CA THR A 142 6.51 0.72 -5.76
C THR A 142 6.14 0.95 -7.21
N PHE A 143 7.10 0.72 -8.11
CA PHE A 143 6.95 0.90 -9.54
C PHE A 143 8.02 0.07 -10.26
N ALA A 144 7.72 -0.47 -11.44
CA ALA A 144 8.71 -1.03 -12.34
C ALA A 144 8.30 -0.79 -13.80
N PHE A 145 9.30 -0.77 -14.67
CA PHE A 145 9.11 -0.63 -16.11
C PHE A 145 10.25 -1.31 -16.86
N SER A 146 10.00 -1.73 -18.07
CA SER A 146 11.01 -2.25 -18.98
C SER A 146 11.51 -1.16 -19.93
N SER A 147 12.76 -1.31 -20.35
CA SER A 147 13.36 -0.47 -21.40
C SER A 147 14.24 -1.33 -22.29
N SER A 148 14.10 -1.17 -23.59
CA SER A 148 14.92 -1.83 -24.62
C SER A 148 16.01 -0.92 -25.23
N ALA A 149 16.33 0.20 -24.59
CA ALA A 149 17.26 1.20 -25.12
C ALA A 149 18.68 0.68 -25.37
N SER A 150 19.08 -0.44 -24.77
CA SER A 150 20.40 -1.07 -24.91
C SER A 150 20.40 -2.32 -25.82
N GLY A 151 19.32 -2.53 -26.60
CA GLY A 151 19.21 -3.69 -27.50
C GLY A 151 18.73 -5.00 -26.82
N SER A 152 18.60 -5.00 -25.51
CA SER A 152 17.96 -6.06 -24.73
C SER A 152 16.94 -5.46 -23.78
N GLU A 153 15.84 -6.16 -23.53
CA GLU A 153 14.83 -5.74 -22.56
C GLU A 153 15.43 -5.80 -21.15
N GLN A 154 15.44 -4.68 -20.46
CA GLN A 154 15.88 -4.57 -19.07
C GLN A 154 14.79 -4.01 -18.20
N TRP A 155 14.62 -4.58 -17.01
CA TRP A 155 13.65 -4.13 -16.02
C TRP A 155 14.29 -3.22 -14.97
N PHE A 156 13.66 -2.10 -14.75
CA PHE A 156 14.04 -1.12 -13.72
C PHE A 156 12.91 -1.05 -12.70
N ALA A 157 13.27 -1.08 -11.43
CA ALA A 157 12.29 -1.03 -10.34
C ALA A 157 12.67 0.04 -9.31
N GLN A 158 11.68 0.82 -8.89
CA GLN A 158 11.81 1.72 -7.75
C GLN A 158 11.48 0.94 -6.47
N ARG A 159 12.45 0.88 -5.56
CA ARG A 159 12.25 0.25 -4.25
C ARG A 159 11.40 1.14 -3.34
N GLY A 160 10.52 0.51 -2.60
CA GLY A 160 9.81 1.14 -1.50
C GLY A 160 10.75 1.47 -0.32
N ASN A 161 10.24 2.30 0.59
CA ASN A 161 11.02 2.73 1.75
C ASN A 161 11.39 1.54 2.66
N PRO A 162 12.67 1.45 3.07
CA PRO A 162 13.10 0.48 4.09
C PRO A 162 12.49 0.83 5.46
N ILE A 163 12.93 0.14 6.50
CA ILE A 163 12.61 0.51 7.87
C ILE A 163 13.00 1.98 8.13
N GLN A 164 12.07 2.72 8.73
CA GLN A 164 12.23 4.12 9.09
C GLN A 164 11.73 4.32 10.51
N ALA A 165 12.47 5.05 11.32
CA ALA A 165 12.06 5.43 12.67
C ALA A 165 12.26 6.93 12.89
N GLY A 166 11.44 7.50 13.75
CA GLY A 166 11.50 8.90 14.09
C GLY A 166 10.69 9.23 15.34
N PHE A 167 10.64 10.51 15.66
CA PHE A 167 9.84 11.03 16.75
C PHE A 167 9.15 12.34 16.40
N ASP A 168 8.04 12.60 17.07
CA ASP A 168 7.28 13.85 16.98
C ASP A 168 7.13 14.42 18.38
N ILE A 169 7.37 15.72 18.53
CA ILE A 169 7.05 16.48 19.74
C ILE A 169 5.95 17.47 19.38
N ARG A 170 4.87 17.49 20.15
CA ARG A 170 3.78 18.44 19.97
C ARG A 170 3.49 19.18 21.25
N LEU A 171 3.45 20.50 21.16
CA LEU A 171 3.04 21.41 22.22
C LEU A 171 1.76 22.10 21.79
N ARG A 172 0.73 22.08 22.64
CA ARG A 172 -0.49 22.86 22.45
C ARG A 172 -0.35 24.14 23.29
N LEU A 173 -0.40 25.27 22.64
CA LEU A 173 -0.38 26.59 23.28
C LEU A 173 -1.76 26.94 23.87
#